data_c73f62e510e2c0dff4de693d0abf12ef
#
_entry.id   c73f62e510e2c0dff4de693d0abf12ef
#
_cell.length_a   1.000
_cell.length_b   1.000
_cell.length_c   1.000
_cell.angle_alpha   90.00
_cell.angle_beta   90.00
_cell.angle_gamma   90.00
#
_symmetry.space_group_name_H-M   'P 1'
#
loop_
_entity.id
_entity.type
_entity.pdbx_description
1 polymer ?
#
loop_
_entity_poly.entity_id
_entity_poly.type
_entity_poly.pdbx_seq_one_letter_code
_entity_poly.pdbx_strand_id
1 'polypeptide(L)'
;MTLRPMASLPLVVSSLSLRLGDGLTVGQYLPRGHIAFARVMNPVRGYGILARSWASYAAGSVKVDATTCWNDLVDAASQDRPDIGTIDPEVAVTLSRILRSHTRTPTDCYFLVWEGYAGLRADVLAAASVELPFGRWMFVLAGDLRDGGETVESVGGRSAQWWMPADAAWAVGNDLYGASVYISGSEELIADILAAHDIEAYRATASMVVIAEEFEP
;
A
#
# COMPACT_ATOMS: atom_id res chain seq x y z
N MET A 1 -6.18 8.18 17.78
CA MET A 1 -5.31 7.19 18.48
C MET A 1 -4.08 7.09 17.61
N THR A 2 -2.94 6.75 18.15
CA THR A 2 -1.67 6.71 17.40
C THR A 2 -1.24 5.27 17.22
N LEU A 3 -0.64 4.93 16.09
CA LEU A 3 -0.03 3.62 15.85
C LEU A 3 0.97 3.29 16.96
N ARG A 4 0.89 2.10 17.54
CA ARG A 4 1.69 1.66 18.68
C ARG A 4 2.67 0.57 18.25
N PRO A 5 3.95 0.66 18.65
CA PRO A 5 4.93 -0.40 18.41
C PRO A 5 4.51 -1.70 19.11
N MET A 6 4.64 -2.81 18.40
CA MET A 6 4.43 -4.13 18.99
C MET A 6 5.71 -4.63 19.64
N ALA A 7 5.62 -5.10 20.90
CA ALA A 7 6.75 -5.72 21.58
C ALA A 7 6.99 -7.18 21.17
N SER A 8 5.96 -7.83 20.59
CA SER A 8 6.03 -9.21 20.08
C SER A 8 5.12 -9.36 18.86
N LEU A 9 5.42 -10.34 18.02
CA LEU A 9 4.67 -10.56 16.78
C LEU A 9 3.32 -11.27 17.07
N PRO A 10 2.19 -10.69 16.62
CA PRO A 10 0.91 -11.39 16.59
C PRO A 10 0.96 -12.59 15.63
N LEU A 11 0.16 -13.64 15.93
CA LEU A 11 0.18 -14.87 15.12
C LEU A 11 -0.13 -14.60 13.63
N VAL A 12 -1.07 -13.70 13.35
CA VAL A 12 -1.43 -13.35 11.97
C VAL A 12 -0.27 -12.71 11.21
N VAL A 13 0.57 -11.92 11.88
CA VAL A 13 1.76 -11.30 11.31
C VAL A 13 2.93 -12.28 11.24
N SER A 14 3.20 -13.04 12.31
CA SER A 14 4.30 -14.02 12.33
C SER A 14 4.11 -15.14 11.30
N SER A 15 2.86 -15.46 10.94
CA SER A 15 2.54 -16.42 9.88
C SER A 15 2.52 -15.80 8.47
N LEU A 16 2.72 -14.49 8.33
CA LEU A 16 2.59 -13.80 7.04
C LEU A 16 3.59 -14.33 6.01
N SER A 17 4.85 -14.55 6.39
CA SER A 17 5.89 -15.10 5.51
C SER A 17 5.51 -16.47 4.92
N LEU A 18 4.75 -17.29 5.64
CA LEU A 18 4.25 -18.59 5.14
C LEU A 18 3.08 -18.44 4.16
N ARG A 19 2.39 -17.29 4.20
CA ARG A 19 1.23 -16.98 3.36
C ARG A 19 1.59 -16.19 2.10
N LEU A 20 2.78 -15.61 2.05
CA LEU A 20 3.32 -14.95 0.87
C LEU A 20 4.06 -15.95 -0.01
N GLY A 21 4.22 -15.61 -1.28
CA GLY A 21 5.13 -16.31 -2.20
C GLY A 21 6.47 -15.60 -2.29
N ASP A 22 7.39 -16.21 -3.00
CA ASP A 22 8.74 -15.71 -3.27
C ASP A 22 8.88 -15.03 -4.64
N GLY A 23 7.78 -14.93 -5.38
CA GLY A 23 7.70 -14.24 -6.66
C GLY A 23 7.11 -12.83 -6.57
N LEU A 24 7.26 -12.09 -7.67
CA LEU A 24 6.81 -10.70 -7.79
C LEU A 24 5.41 -10.55 -8.38
N THR A 25 4.61 -11.60 -8.47
CA THR A 25 3.21 -11.47 -8.90
C THR A 25 2.33 -11.02 -7.74
N VAL A 26 1.23 -10.33 -8.05
CA VAL A 26 0.29 -9.81 -7.05
C VAL A 26 -0.19 -10.92 -6.10
N GLY A 27 -0.51 -12.10 -6.62
CA GLY A 27 -0.96 -13.24 -5.82
C GLY A 27 0.15 -13.91 -4.98
N GLN A 28 1.43 -13.60 -5.23
CA GLN A 28 2.56 -14.02 -4.41
C GLN A 28 2.97 -12.93 -3.43
N TYR A 29 2.84 -11.68 -3.83
CA TYR A 29 3.14 -10.50 -3.04
C TYR A 29 2.13 -10.30 -1.89
N LEU A 30 0.85 -10.61 -2.10
CA LEU A 30 -0.21 -10.49 -1.10
C LEU A 30 -0.53 -11.87 -0.48
N PRO A 31 -1.11 -11.92 0.74
CA PRO A 31 -1.37 -13.17 1.43
C PRO A 31 -2.28 -14.12 0.65
N ARG A 32 -1.89 -15.38 0.56
CA ARG A 32 -2.70 -16.44 -0.07
C ARG A 32 -4.05 -16.60 0.63
N GLY A 33 -5.06 -16.98 -0.14
CA GLY A 33 -6.43 -17.20 0.33
C GLY A 33 -7.40 -16.07 -0.03
N HIS A 34 -6.92 -14.92 -0.44
CA HIS A 34 -7.75 -13.88 -1.03
C HIS A 34 -8.00 -14.20 -2.51
N ILE A 35 -9.20 -13.87 -3.01
CA ILE A 35 -9.67 -14.26 -4.35
C ILE A 35 -9.75 -13.11 -5.34
N ALA A 36 -9.75 -11.88 -4.85
CA ALA A 36 -9.88 -10.68 -5.66
C ALA A 36 -8.80 -9.65 -5.31
N PHE A 37 -8.41 -8.85 -6.31
CA PHE A 37 -7.30 -7.91 -6.21
C PHE A 37 -7.62 -6.60 -6.91
N ALA A 38 -7.12 -5.50 -6.36
CA ALA A 38 -7.08 -4.18 -6.99
C ALA A 38 -5.70 -3.56 -6.87
N ARG A 39 -5.36 -2.70 -7.83
CA ARG A 39 -4.26 -1.73 -7.75
C ARG A 39 -4.86 -0.34 -7.61
N VAL A 40 -4.43 0.42 -6.60
CA VAL A 40 -4.85 1.80 -6.34
C VAL A 40 -3.64 2.70 -6.56
N MET A 41 -3.79 3.70 -7.41
CA MET A 41 -2.71 4.62 -7.78
C MET A 41 -2.54 5.71 -6.72
N ASN A 42 -1.31 6.02 -6.34
CA ASN A 42 -1.04 7.26 -5.63
C ASN A 42 -1.27 8.43 -6.62
N PRO A 43 -1.98 9.49 -6.22
CA PRO A 43 -2.20 10.64 -7.09
C PRO A 43 -0.88 11.38 -7.30
N VAL A 44 -0.80 12.08 -8.42
CA VAL A 44 0.34 12.91 -8.76
C VAL A 44 0.19 14.27 -8.08
N ARG A 45 1.19 14.67 -7.32
CA ARG A 45 1.25 15.97 -6.66
C ARG A 45 2.41 16.79 -7.21
N GLY A 46 2.11 17.84 -7.97
CA GLY A 46 3.09 18.85 -8.38
C GLY A 46 3.18 19.98 -7.37
N TYR A 47 4.17 20.86 -7.50
CA TYR A 47 4.34 22.04 -6.66
C TYR A 47 3.09 22.94 -6.69
N GLY A 48 2.33 22.99 -5.59
CA GLY A 48 1.13 23.81 -5.45
C GLY A 48 -0.08 23.39 -6.29
N ILE A 49 -0.05 22.18 -6.84
CA ILE A 49 -1.12 21.64 -7.69
C ILE A 49 -1.97 20.66 -6.86
N LEU A 50 -3.29 20.70 -7.09
CA LEU A 50 -4.22 19.71 -6.56
C LEU A 50 -3.80 18.31 -7.04
N ALA A 51 -4.02 17.30 -6.21
CA ALA A 51 -3.81 15.90 -6.55
C ALA A 51 -4.50 15.56 -7.88
N ARG A 52 -3.77 14.91 -8.79
CA ARG A 52 -4.26 14.57 -10.13
C ARG A 52 -4.18 13.07 -10.35
N SER A 53 -5.20 12.52 -11.01
CA SER A 53 -5.21 11.10 -11.40
C SER A 53 -4.21 10.82 -12.53
N TRP A 54 -3.71 9.59 -12.61
CA TRP A 54 -2.88 9.13 -13.72
C TRP A 54 -3.62 9.24 -15.06
N ALA A 55 -4.91 8.93 -15.06
CA ALA A 55 -5.75 9.08 -16.25
C ALA A 55 -5.77 10.52 -16.80
N SER A 56 -5.56 11.54 -15.95
CA SER A 56 -5.49 12.94 -16.40
C SER A 56 -4.19 13.28 -17.12
N TYR A 57 -3.13 12.49 -16.94
CA TYR A 57 -1.86 12.62 -17.65
C TYR A 57 -1.81 11.83 -18.96
N ALA A 58 -2.65 10.82 -19.10
CA ALA A 58 -2.66 9.90 -20.25
C ALA A 58 -3.05 10.54 -21.61
N ALA A 59 -3.23 11.85 -21.70
CA ALA A 59 -3.43 12.68 -22.92
C ALA A 59 -4.33 12.03 -24.00
N GLY A 60 -5.29 11.19 -23.62
CA GLY A 60 -6.28 10.59 -24.51
C GLY A 60 -5.77 9.46 -25.42
N SER A 61 -4.47 9.17 -25.46
CA SER A 61 -3.86 8.15 -26.33
C SER A 61 -3.53 6.84 -25.61
N VAL A 62 -3.37 6.87 -24.29
CA VAL A 62 -3.06 5.69 -23.47
C VAL A 62 -4.21 5.45 -22.51
N LYS A 63 -4.76 4.25 -22.50
CA LYS A 63 -5.74 3.83 -21.48
C LYS A 63 -4.98 3.37 -20.25
N VAL A 64 -5.13 4.08 -19.15
CA VAL A 64 -4.57 3.69 -17.85
C VAL A 64 -5.33 2.46 -17.32
N ASP A 65 -4.59 1.49 -16.84
CA ASP A 65 -5.11 0.28 -16.23
C ASP A 65 -4.15 -0.25 -15.13
N ALA A 66 -4.42 -1.45 -14.60
CA ALA A 66 -3.60 -2.04 -13.54
C ALA A 66 -2.17 -2.43 -13.96
N THR A 67 -1.82 -2.36 -15.25
CA THR A 67 -0.48 -2.67 -15.78
C THR A 67 0.33 -1.43 -16.13
N THR A 68 -0.30 -0.25 -16.11
CA THR A 68 0.34 1.00 -16.52
C THR A 68 1.47 1.39 -15.56
N CYS A 69 2.66 1.68 -16.09
CA CYS A 69 3.76 2.31 -15.37
C CYS A 69 3.66 3.84 -15.49
N TRP A 70 4.08 4.56 -14.44
CA TRP A 70 4.07 6.03 -14.52
C TRP A 70 4.91 6.57 -15.67
N ASN A 71 6.09 5.98 -15.88
CA ASN A 71 6.99 6.37 -16.94
C ASN A 71 6.45 6.16 -18.38
N ASP A 72 5.36 5.39 -18.53
CA ASP A 72 4.66 5.24 -19.81
C ASP A 72 3.74 6.43 -20.13
N LEU A 73 3.41 7.25 -19.12
CA LEU A 73 2.46 8.35 -19.24
C LEU A 73 3.10 9.71 -19.39
N VAL A 74 4.34 9.86 -18.94
CA VAL A 74 5.04 11.16 -18.91
C VAL A 74 6.42 11.06 -19.52
N ASP A 75 6.88 12.18 -20.08
CA ASP A 75 8.27 12.33 -20.52
C ASP A 75 9.20 12.26 -19.29
N ALA A 76 10.37 11.61 -19.43
CA ALA A 76 11.38 11.51 -18.38
C ALA A 76 11.82 12.88 -17.82
N ALA A 77 11.64 13.97 -18.58
CA ALA A 77 11.87 15.34 -18.13
C ALA A 77 10.81 15.90 -17.19
N SER A 78 9.67 15.23 -17.03
CA SER A 78 8.60 15.68 -16.12
C SER A 78 9.07 15.61 -14.67
N GLN A 79 8.81 16.69 -13.92
CA GLN A 79 9.04 16.73 -12.47
C GLN A 79 7.81 16.31 -11.67
N ASP A 80 6.65 16.18 -12.33
CA ASP A 80 5.43 15.70 -11.69
C ASP A 80 5.53 14.19 -11.51
N ARG A 81 5.49 13.72 -10.27
CA ARG A 81 5.59 12.29 -9.92
C ARG A 81 4.63 11.95 -8.78
N PRO A 82 4.05 10.76 -8.80
CA PRO A 82 3.38 10.23 -7.62
C PRO A 82 4.41 9.87 -6.55
N ASP A 83 3.99 9.89 -5.28
CA ASP A 83 4.81 9.39 -4.18
C ASP A 83 5.05 7.89 -4.33
N ILE A 84 6.30 7.45 -4.05
CA ILE A 84 6.70 6.03 -4.11
C ILE A 84 6.99 5.48 -2.71
N GLY A 85 6.77 4.18 -2.53
CA GLY A 85 7.06 3.47 -1.28
C GLY A 85 6.21 3.93 -0.10
N THR A 86 5.11 4.60 -0.34
CA THR A 86 4.17 5.06 0.67
C THR A 86 2.74 5.02 0.12
N ILE A 87 1.76 5.16 0.98
CA ILE A 87 0.35 5.36 0.60
C ILE A 87 0.04 6.84 0.75
N ASP A 88 -0.44 7.47 -0.33
CA ASP A 88 -0.86 8.87 -0.26
C ASP A 88 -1.90 9.08 0.84
N PRO A 89 -1.83 10.16 1.63
CA PRO A 89 -2.73 10.38 2.77
C PRO A 89 -4.22 10.39 2.41
N GLU A 90 -4.61 10.94 1.26
CA GLU A 90 -6.02 10.94 0.82
C GLU A 90 -6.47 9.55 0.40
N VAL A 91 -5.60 8.80 -0.28
CA VAL A 91 -5.82 7.39 -0.60
C VAL A 91 -5.96 6.58 0.68
N ALA A 92 -5.09 6.80 1.68
CA ALA A 92 -5.14 6.13 2.97
C ALA A 92 -6.47 6.37 3.71
N VAL A 93 -6.99 7.59 3.70
CA VAL A 93 -8.30 7.95 4.30
C VAL A 93 -9.43 7.19 3.61
N THR A 94 -9.46 7.21 2.28
CA THR A 94 -10.51 6.52 1.50
C THR A 94 -10.43 5.02 1.68
N LEU A 95 -9.24 4.42 1.60
CA LEU A 95 -9.05 2.99 1.84
C LEU A 95 -9.48 2.61 3.26
N SER A 96 -9.09 3.37 4.28
CA SER A 96 -9.49 3.09 5.67
C SER A 96 -11.01 3.07 5.83
N ARG A 97 -11.73 3.97 5.17
CA ARG A 97 -13.19 4.02 5.19
C ARG A 97 -13.82 2.79 4.55
N ILE A 98 -13.33 2.37 3.38
CA ILE A 98 -13.86 1.20 2.66
C ILE A 98 -13.50 -0.10 3.40
N LEU A 99 -12.23 -0.31 3.71
CA LEU A 99 -11.70 -1.51 4.35
C LEU A 99 -12.36 -1.80 5.71
N ARG A 100 -12.80 -0.76 6.42
CA ARG A 100 -13.47 -0.86 7.71
C ARG A 100 -14.75 -1.70 7.67
N SER A 101 -15.51 -1.63 6.59
CA SER A 101 -16.76 -2.40 6.42
C SER A 101 -16.51 -3.87 6.05
N HIS A 102 -15.28 -4.21 5.67
CA HIS A 102 -14.88 -5.55 5.22
C HIS A 102 -14.01 -6.31 6.23
N THR A 103 -14.07 -5.95 7.51
CA THR A 103 -13.39 -6.67 8.61
C THR A 103 -14.23 -6.61 9.88
N ARG A 104 -14.09 -7.63 10.73
CA ARG A 104 -14.67 -7.64 12.07
C ARG A 104 -13.76 -7.02 13.13
N THR A 105 -12.52 -6.71 12.76
CA THR A 105 -11.48 -6.21 13.68
C THR A 105 -10.90 -4.86 13.25
N PRO A 106 -11.74 -3.85 12.92
CA PRO A 106 -11.25 -2.58 12.37
C PRO A 106 -10.47 -1.72 13.37
N THR A 107 -10.53 -2.04 14.65
CA THR A 107 -9.77 -1.37 15.72
C THR A 107 -8.53 -2.16 16.13
N ASP A 108 -8.31 -3.33 15.53
CA ASP A 108 -7.17 -4.20 15.77
C ASP A 108 -6.54 -4.57 14.42
N CYS A 109 -5.76 -3.62 13.88
CA CYS A 109 -5.06 -3.74 12.61
C CYS A 109 -3.55 -3.63 12.83
N TYR A 110 -2.80 -4.26 11.95
CA TYR A 110 -1.35 -4.26 11.94
C TYR A 110 -0.84 -3.53 10.72
N PHE A 111 0.22 -2.74 10.95
CA PHE A 111 0.84 -1.85 9.98
C PHE A 111 2.34 -2.15 9.96
N LEU A 112 2.85 -2.52 8.78
CA LEU A 112 4.25 -2.93 8.66
C LEU A 112 5.05 -1.84 7.93
N VAL A 113 6.22 -1.55 8.47
CA VAL A 113 7.11 -0.47 8.02
C VAL A 113 8.47 -1.04 7.70
N TRP A 114 8.99 -0.79 6.51
CA TRP A 114 10.31 -1.27 6.12
C TRP A 114 11.41 -0.65 6.98
N GLU A 115 12.33 -1.49 7.50
CA GLU A 115 13.43 -1.06 8.38
C GLU A 115 14.44 -0.14 7.71
N GLY A 116 14.58 -0.22 6.39
CA GLY A 116 15.57 0.55 5.61
C GLY A 116 15.19 2.00 5.35
N TYR A 117 14.04 2.48 5.82
CA TYR A 117 13.72 3.90 5.67
C TYR A 117 14.56 4.76 6.60
N ALA A 118 15.13 5.83 6.03
CA ALA A 118 15.79 6.86 6.82
C ALA A 118 14.73 7.69 7.58
N GLY A 119 15.05 8.09 8.81
CA GLY A 119 14.22 9.02 9.57
C GLY A 119 13.00 8.43 10.27
N LEU A 120 12.93 7.10 10.41
CA LEU A 120 11.87 6.47 11.21
C LEU A 120 11.84 7.01 12.64
N ARG A 121 10.63 7.13 13.19
CA ARG A 121 10.43 7.53 14.59
C ARG A 121 11.08 6.52 15.53
N ALA A 122 11.56 6.99 16.68
CA ALA A 122 12.24 6.15 17.67
C ALA A 122 11.33 5.02 18.22
N ASP A 123 10.02 5.26 18.33
CA ASP A 123 9.06 4.25 18.76
C ASP A 123 8.88 3.16 17.68
N VAL A 124 8.91 3.52 16.40
CA VAL A 124 8.87 2.55 15.29
C VAL A 124 10.10 1.64 15.32
N LEU A 125 11.30 2.23 15.52
CA LEU A 125 12.56 1.48 15.61
C LEU A 125 12.61 0.53 16.82
N ALA A 126 11.80 0.75 17.85
CA ALA A 126 11.69 -0.12 19.02
C ALA A 126 10.69 -1.26 18.86
N ALA A 127 9.96 -1.32 17.74
CA ALA A 127 8.95 -2.36 17.50
C ALA A 127 9.60 -3.71 17.15
N ALA A 128 8.89 -4.80 17.44
CA ALA A 128 9.24 -6.12 16.92
C ALA A 128 9.21 -6.11 15.40
N SER A 129 10.07 -6.88 14.76
CA SER A 129 10.13 -6.97 13.30
C SER A 129 9.87 -8.38 12.79
N VAL A 130 9.33 -8.47 11.58
CA VAL A 130 9.10 -9.71 10.82
C VAL A 130 9.86 -9.65 9.50
N GLU A 131 10.48 -10.75 9.12
CA GLU A 131 11.08 -10.89 7.80
C GLU A 131 9.99 -11.32 6.81
N LEU A 132 9.78 -10.50 5.78
CA LEU A 132 8.97 -10.86 4.63
C LEU A 132 9.84 -11.51 3.54
N PRO A 133 9.27 -12.27 2.61
CA PRO A 133 9.97 -12.72 1.43
C PRO A 133 10.77 -11.57 0.77
N PHE A 134 11.84 -11.88 0.08
CA PHE A 134 12.79 -10.91 -0.54
C PHE A 134 13.77 -10.27 0.45
N GLY A 135 13.93 -10.83 1.68
CA GLY A 135 14.88 -10.33 2.67
C GLY A 135 14.50 -8.95 3.23
N ARG A 136 13.23 -8.61 3.24
CA ARG A 136 12.74 -7.32 3.76
C ARG A 136 12.26 -7.46 5.20
N TRP A 137 12.98 -6.83 6.11
CA TRP A 137 12.57 -6.73 7.50
C TRP A 137 11.60 -5.57 7.71
N MET A 138 10.49 -5.84 8.38
CA MET A 138 9.41 -4.88 8.58
C MET A 138 9.12 -4.74 10.07
N PHE A 139 9.21 -3.53 10.62
CA PHE A 139 8.71 -3.21 11.95
C PHE A 139 7.19 -3.33 12.00
N VAL A 140 6.65 -3.81 13.12
CA VAL A 140 5.21 -4.07 13.28
C VAL A 140 4.59 -3.09 14.27
N LEU A 141 3.64 -2.32 13.78
CA LEU A 141 2.80 -1.43 14.57
C LEU A 141 1.37 -1.97 14.63
N ALA A 142 0.62 -1.58 15.66
CA ALA A 142 -0.80 -1.89 15.80
C ALA A 142 -1.61 -0.63 16.08
N GLY A 143 -2.85 -0.61 15.60
CA GLY A 143 -3.77 0.50 15.84
C GLY A 143 -5.14 0.31 15.23
N ASP A 144 -5.96 1.34 15.32
CA ASP A 144 -7.23 1.42 14.59
C ASP A 144 -6.92 1.67 13.09
N LEU A 145 -7.72 1.10 12.22
CA LEU A 145 -7.57 1.27 10.76
C LEU A 145 -7.56 2.75 10.33
N ARG A 146 -8.23 3.64 11.07
CA ARG A 146 -8.23 5.10 10.82
C ARG A 146 -6.84 5.74 10.95
N ASP A 147 -5.94 5.09 11.67
CA ASP A 147 -4.57 5.59 11.88
C ASP A 147 -3.60 5.13 10.77
N GLY A 148 -4.06 4.35 9.76
CA GLY A 148 -3.23 3.77 8.70
C GLY A 148 -2.47 4.78 7.83
N GLY A 149 -3.00 6.00 7.70
CA GLY A 149 -2.30 7.11 7.02
C GLY A 149 -1.33 7.89 7.90
N GLU A 150 -1.13 7.48 9.17
CA GLU A 150 -0.21 8.16 10.08
C GLU A 150 1.23 8.01 9.59
N THR A 151 2.00 9.12 9.62
CA THR A 151 3.43 9.08 9.26
C THR A 151 4.23 8.26 10.27
N VAL A 152 5.12 7.42 9.76
CA VAL A 152 6.05 6.60 10.53
C VAL A 152 7.44 7.23 10.66
N GLU A 153 7.64 8.39 10.04
CA GLU A 153 8.89 9.15 10.04
C GLU A 153 8.81 10.34 10.99
N SER A 154 9.95 10.72 11.56
CA SER A 154 10.10 11.94 12.39
C SER A 154 10.12 13.19 11.51
N VAL A 155 10.71 13.09 10.33
CA VAL A 155 10.75 14.12 9.28
C VAL A 155 10.49 13.41 7.96
N GLY A 156 9.42 13.76 7.31
CA GLY A 156 8.95 13.09 6.09
C GLY A 156 7.46 12.82 6.16
N GLY A 157 6.93 12.12 5.20
CA GLY A 157 5.49 11.89 5.06
C GLY A 157 5.11 10.42 4.84
N ARG A 158 6.07 9.47 4.91
CA ARG A 158 5.76 8.08 4.63
C ARG A 158 4.87 7.46 5.69
N SER A 159 3.86 6.74 5.24
CA SER A 159 3.01 5.85 6.03
C SER A 159 3.51 4.40 5.96
N ALA A 160 2.89 3.51 6.73
CA ALA A 160 3.18 2.08 6.65
C ALA A 160 2.80 1.51 5.28
N GLN A 161 3.67 0.65 4.71
CA GLN A 161 3.46 0.06 3.39
C GLN A 161 2.48 -1.12 3.40
N TRP A 162 2.39 -1.84 4.50
CA TRP A 162 1.52 -2.99 4.61
C TRP A 162 0.51 -2.82 5.72
N TRP A 163 -0.75 -3.15 5.41
CA TRP A 163 -1.85 -3.13 6.37
C TRP A 163 -2.60 -4.44 6.33
N MET A 164 -3.01 -4.91 7.49
CA MET A 164 -3.87 -6.08 7.61
C MET A 164 -4.65 -6.06 8.94
N PRO A 165 -5.92 -6.50 8.95
CA PRO A 165 -6.70 -6.64 10.18
C PRO A 165 -6.33 -7.95 10.89
N ALA A 166 -6.64 -8.04 12.19
CA ALA A 166 -6.36 -9.24 12.98
C ALA A 166 -7.10 -10.49 12.47
N ASP A 167 -8.27 -10.32 11.84
CA ASP A 167 -9.02 -11.42 11.20
C ASP A 167 -8.53 -11.79 9.80
N ALA A 168 -7.51 -11.09 9.28
CA ALA A 168 -6.93 -11.30 7.96
C ALA A 168 -7.95 -11.29 6.79
N ALA A 169 -9.05 -10.52 6.94
CA ALA A 169 -10.10 -10.46 5.93
C ALA A 169 -9.62 -9.81 4.61
N TRP A 170 -8.60 -8.98 4.68
CA TRP A 170 -7.97 -8.30 3.55
C TRP A 170 -6.49 -7.98 3.86
N ALA A 171 -5.75 -7.61 2.85
CA ALA A 171 -4.41 -7.04 2.98
C ALA A 171 -4.20 -5.90 1.98
N VAL A 172 -3.43 -4.89 2.40
CA VAL A 172 -2.86 -3.82 1.58
C VAL A 172 -1.36 -4.01 1.55
N GLY A 173 -0.73 -3.91 0.40
CA GLY A 173 0.72 -3.99 0.24
C GLY A 173 1.23 -3.00 -0.80
N ASN A 174 2.30 -2.29 -0.47
CA ASN A 174 3.00 -1.37 -1.36
C ASN A 174 4.45 -1.83 -1.53
N ASP A 175 4.95 -1.85 -2.76
CA ASP A 175 6.38 -2.04 -3.01
C ASP A 175 7.16 -0.75 -2.67
N LEU A 176 8.43 -0.89 -2.25
CA LEU A 176 9.29 0.24 -1.88
C LEU A 176 9.50 1.25 -3.01
N TYR A 177 9.42 0.76 -4.23
CA TYR A 177 9.54 1.54 -5.45
C TYR A 177 8.19 1.70 -6.17
N GLY A 178 7.09 1.24 -5.53
CA GLY A 178 5.76 1.31 -6.11
C GLY A 178 5.12 2.68 -5.91
N ALA A 179 4.61 3.26 -6.97
CA ALA A 179 3.77 4.46 -6.96
C ALA A 179 2.28 4.14 -6.81
N SER A 180 1.97 2.94 -6.33
CA SER A 180 0.62 2.42 -6.16
C SER A 180 0.60 1.36 -5.08
N VAL A 181 -0.57 1.05 -4.56
CA VAL A 181 -0.78 -0.02 -3.58
C VAL A 181 -1.66 -1.12 -4.15
N TYR A 182 -1.39 -2.36 -3.74
CA TYR A 182 -2.19 -3.51 -4.09
C TYR A 182 -3.06 -3.91 -2.90
N ILE A 183 -4.33 -4.21 -3.17
CA ILE A 183 -5.28 -4.68 -2.17
C ILE A 183 -5.76 -6.07 -2.57
N SER A 184 -5.89 -6.95 -1.58
CA SER A 184 -6.49 -8.27 -1.75
C SER A 184 -7.57 -8.52 -0.71
N GLY A 185 -8.62 -9.27 -1.09
CA GLY A 185 -9.72 -9.61 -0.19
C GLY A 185 -10.85 -10.32 -0.92
N SER A 186 -12.09 -10.03 -0.51
CA SER A 186 -13.30 -10.54 -1.15
C SER A 186 -13.63 -9.78 -2.45
N GLU A 187 -14.49 -10.36 -3.30
CA GLU A 187 -15.00 -9.69 -4.51
C GLU A 187 -15.78 -8.42 -4.17
N GLU A 188 -16.55 -8.42 -3.08
CA GLU A 188 -17.32 -7.27 -2.63
C GLU A 188 -16.41 -6.11 -2.22
N LEU A 189 -15.33 -6.40 -1.48
CA LEU A 189 -14.34 -5.38 -1.13
C LEU A 189 -13.74 -4.75 -2.38
N ILE A 190 -13.30 -5.56 -3.33
CA ILE A 190 -12.68 -5.04 -4.55
C ILE A 190 -13.68 -4.27 -5.41
N ALA A 191 -14.94 -4.69 -5.45
CA ALA A 191 -16.00 -3.93 -6.13
C ALA A 191 -16.21 -2.54 -5.48
N ASP A 192 -16.23 -2.45 -4.16
CA ASP A 192 -16.36 -1.17 -3.43
C ASP A 192 -15.17 -0.24 -3.69
N ILE A 193 -13.94 -0.79 -3.74
CA ILE A 193 -12.73 -0.01 -4.08
C ILE A 193 -12.83 0.54 -5.51
N LEU A 194 -13.21 -0.29 -6.47
CA LEU A 194 -13.32 0.10 -7.87
C LEU A 194 -14.47 1.10 -8.14
N ALA A 195 -15.49 1.13 -7.28
CA ALA A 195 -16.61 2.06 -7.35
C ALA A 195 -16.32 3.41 -6.66
N ALA A 196 -15.25 3.53 -5.90
CA ALA A 196 -14.91 4.76 -5.19
C ALA A 196 -14.43 5.84 -6.17
N HIS A 197 -15.06 7.03 -6.13
CA HIS A 197 -14.76 8.12 -7.06
C HIS A 197 -13.61 9.02 -6.61
N ASP A 198 -13.21 8.91 -5.36
CA ASP A 198 -12.18 9.72 -4.70
C ASP A 198 -10.78 9.08 -4.73
N ILE A 199 -10.65 7.90 -5.34
CA ILE A 199 -9.38 7.23 -5.63
C ILE A 199 -9.37 6.67 -7.06
N GLU A 200 -8.20 6.56 -7.65
CA GLU A 200 -8.02 5.91 -8.95
C GLU A 200 -7.61 4.46 -8.73
N ALA A 201 -8.48 3.52 -9.09
CA ALA A 201 -8.30 2.10 -8.84
C ALA A 201 -8.63 1.25 -10.08
N TYR A 202 -7.89 0.16 -10.24
CA TYR A 202 -8.05 -0.78 -11.35
C TYR A 202 -8.04 -2.22 -10.82
N ARG A 203 -8.88 -3.08 -11.42
CA ARG A 203 -8.87 -4.50 -11.08
C ARG A 203 -7.54 -5.12 -11.47
N ALA A 204 -6.88 -5.78 -10.53
CA ALA A 204 -5.68 -6.56 -10.75
C ALA A 204 -6.01 -8.06 -10.76
N THR A 205 -5.09 -8.88 -11.27
CA THR A 205 -5.15 -10.34 -11.21
C THR A 205 -3.97 -10.90 -10.44
N ALA A 206 -4.12 -12.11 -9.90
CA ALA A 206 -3.04 -12.77 -9.14
C ALA A 206 -1.75 -12.98 -9.96
N SER A 207 -1.86 -13.11 -11.29
CA SER A 207 -0.74 -13.34 -12.19
C SER A 207 -0.02 -12.07 -12.64
N MET A 208 -0.59 -10.88 -12.39
CA MET A 208 0.05 -9.61 -12.75
C MET A 208 1.31 -9.41 -11.93
N VAL A 209 2.34 -8.84 -12.54
CA VAL A 209 3.56 -8.46 -11.83
C VAL A 209 3.31 -7.20 -11.00
N VAL A 210 3.83 -7.18 -9.77
CA VAL A 210 3.86 -5.97 -8.93
C VAL A 210 4.79 -4.97 -9.59
N ILE A 211 4.27 -3.77 -9.86
CA ILE A 211 5.02 -2.74 -10.58
C ILE A 211 5.84 -1.92 -9.58
N ALA A 212 7.16 -1.92 -9.80
CA ALA A 212 8.10 -0.98 -9.23
C ALA A 212 8.41 0.07 -10.28
N GLU A 213 8.35 1.34 -9.92
CA GLU A 213 8.70 2.43 -10.83
C GLU A 213 10.21 2.63 -10.80
N GLU A 214 10.85 2.58 -11.95
CA GLU A 214 12.26 2.92 -12.08
C GLU A 214 12.38 4.44 -12.25
N PHE A 215 12.76 5.14 -11.20
CA PHE A 215 13.19 6.52 -11.29
C PHE A 215 14.71 6.56 -11.40
N GLU A 216 15.23 7.00 -12.52
CA GLU A 216 16.65 7.31 -12.61
C GLU A 216 17.01 8.38 -11.57
N PRO A 217 18.13 8.22 -10.84
CA PRO A 217 18.57 9.13 -9.77
C PRO A 217 18.92 10.53 -10.28
#